data_5ed33903441fe286a4c1ed3ff0150139
#
_entry.id   5ed33903441fe286a4c1ed3ff0150139
#
_cell.length_a   1.000
_cell.length_b   1.000
_cell.length_c   1.000
_cell.angle_alpha   90.00
_cell.angle_beta   90.00
_cell.angle_gamma   90.00
#
_symmetry.space_group_name_H-M   'P 1'
#
loop_
_entity.id
_entity.type
_entity.pdbx_description
1 polymer ?
#
loop_
_entity_poly.entity_id
_entity_poly.type
_entity_poly.pdbx_seq_one_letter_code
_entity_poly.pdbx_strand_id
1 'polypeptide(L)'
;MVYGLLAFSLLLTVVIVVWHVRRYSAVRRCVAASGSDVAESLAPATVVVYAHNDGACLKRFLPYLLNQNYPNYEVIVVNDSSVDNSAEVISEMIANYDKLRQTFIPEGSRNVSRRKLAIMLGIKAARNELIVVTNANCCPPGPDWLMLMCRNFTPDTDVVIGYSRPRYKKDHKFGRNYRVYDNVTDSVQYLSSDINGYPFRGTNDNLAYRRSSFFANNGFHRSLMLHFGDDDLFVSEIARADNTRVELCPDSIVTAFHDNYSAVHGELKLRHDFTAKRLRRWPFISSSLISLCQYANVAALAAAVALAWCNVWVTGAAAVLLLSLWITLVCLFRGNARRLKAPKLHVGVPFYIYLRPIVNAFYAIRGYRMRESNFTWQRLK
;
A
#
# COMPACT_ATOMS: atom_id res chain seq x y z
N MET A 1 -6.52 -44.85 -2.41
CA MET A 1 -5.47 -43.78 -2.56
C MET A 1 -5.95 -42.63 -3.41
N VAL A 2 -6.43 -42.81 -4.65
CA VAL A 2 -6.88 -41.74 -5.56
C VAL A 2 -8.02 -40.88 -4.98
N TYR A 3 -9.08 -41.51 -4.46
CA TYR A 3 -10.18 -40.79 -3.81
C TYR A 3 -9.73 -40.04 -2.53
N GLY A 4 -8.72 -40.52 -1.83
CA GLY A 4 -8.10 -39.80 -0.71
C GLY A 4 -7.39 -38.51 -1.15
N LEU A 5 -6.71 -38.53 -2.31
CA LEU A 5 -6.08 -37.34 -2.89
C LEU A 5 -7.14 -36.32 -3.36
N LEU A 6 -8.23 -36.76 -3.95
CA LEU A 6 -9.35 -35.86 -4.33
C LEU A 6 -10.02 -35.24 -3.11
N ALA A 7 -10.27 -36.00 -2.05
CA ALA A 7 -10.82 -35.49 -0.78
C ALA A 7 -9.87 -34.48 -0.13
N PHE A 8 -8.58 -34.77 -0.10
CA PHE A 8 -7.55 -33.84 0.40
C PHE A 8 -7.50 -32.54 -0.43
N SER A 9 -7.54 -32.65 -1.76
CA SER A 9 -7.59 -31.49 -2.65
C SER A 9 -8.86 -30.66 -2.43
N LEU A 10 -10.02 -31.29 -2.24
CA LEU A 10 -11.27 -30.59 -1.92
C LEU A 10 -11.12 -29.79 -0.59
N LEU A 11 -10.57 -30.41 0.45
CA LEU A 11 -10.30 -29.74 1.72
C LEU A 11 -9.38 -28.53 1.53
N LEU A 12 -8.27 -28.68 0.81
CA LEU A 12 -7.37 -27.57 0.50
C LEU A 12 -8.07 -26.47 -0.31
N THR A 13 -8.89 -26.82 -1.28
CA THR A 13 -9.68 -25.87 -2.06
C THR A 13 -10.59 -25.04 -1.16
N VAL A 14 -11.31 -25.68 -0.24
CA VAL A 14 -12.17 -24.99 0.73
C VAL A 14 -11.35 -24.04 1.61
N VAL A 15 -10.24 -24.48 2.16
CA VAL A 15 -9.34 -23.65 2.99
C VAL A 15 -8.85 -22.42 2.21
N ILE A 16 -8.37 -22.62 0.98
CA ILE A 16 -7.87 -21.54 0.12
C ILE A 16 -8.99 -20.54 -0.19
N VAL A 17 -10.18 -21.01 -0.56
CA VAL A 17 -11.33 -20.16 -0.89
C VAL A 17 -11.78 -19.36 0.32
N VAL A 18 -11.97 -19.99 1.48
CA VAL A 18 -12.39 -19.32 2.72
C VAL A 18 -11.41 -18.22 3.11
N TRP A 19 -10.10 -18.50 3.05
CA TRP A 19 -9.08 -17.52 3.37
C TRP A 19 -9.12 -16.30 2.42
N HIS A 20 -9.22 -16.55 1.12
CA HIS A 20 -9.32 -15.47 0.13
C HIS A 20 -10.63 -14.69 0.26
N VAL A 21 -11.76 -15.37 0.47
CA VAL A 21 -13.06 -14.70 0.66
C VAL A 21 -13.01 -13.78 1.87
N ARG A 22 -12.49 -14.24 3.02
CA ARG A 22 -12.36 -13.40 4.22
C ARG A 22 -11.54 -12.14 3.93
N ARG A 23 -10.43 -12.30 3.23
CA ARG A 23 -9.50 -11.24 2.91
C ARG A 23 -10.08 -10.23 1.91
N TYR A 24 -10.60 -10.71 0.80
CA TYR A 24 -11.15 -9.86 -0.24
C TYR A 24 -12.48 -9.20 0.16
N SER A 25 -13.28 -9.85 1.00
CA SER A 25 -14.52 -9.27 1.50
C SER A 25 -14.31 -8.18 2.54
N ALA A 26 -13.20 -8.18 3.29
CA ALA A 26 -12.87 -7.11 4.23
C ALA A 26 -12.76 -5.76 3.50
N VAL A 27 -11.98 -5.70 2.42
CA VAL A 27 -11.83 -4.49 1.60
C VAL A 27 -13.18 -4.03 1.01
N ARG A 28 -14.07 -4.96 0.64
CA ARG A 28 -15.41 -4.60 0.15
C ARG A 28 -16.28 -3.97 1.22
N ARG A 29 -16.26 -4.50 2.44
CA ARG A 29 -17.08 -4.01 3.57
C ARG A 29 -16.65 -2.62 4.04
N CYS A 30 -15.35 -2.35 4.05
CA CYS A 30 -14.81 -1.06 4.44
C CYS A 30 -15.38 0.09 3.60
N VAL A 31 -15.50 -0.09 2.28
CA VAL A 31 -16.05 0.95 1.40
C VAL A 31 -17.53 1.24 1.69
N ALA A 32 -18.28 0.26 2.17
CA ALA A 32 -19.70 0.42 2.50
C ALA A 32 -19.93 1.16 3.84
N ALA A 33 -19.00 1.02 4.79
CA ALA A 33 -19.12 1.63 6.12
C ALA A 33 -18.73 3.12 6.15
N SER A 34 -18.03 3.60 5.15
CA SER A 34 -17.53 4.99 5.07
C SER A 34 -18.62 6.05 4.78
N GLY A 35 -19.90 5.70 4.80
CA GLY A 35 -20.98 6.60 4.35
C GLY A 35 -21.77 7.34 5.44
N SER A 36 -21.65 7.02 6.72
CA SER A 36 -22.68 7.40 7.68
C SER A 36 -22.32 8.34 8.83
N ASP A 37 -21.05 8.50 9.19
CA ASP A 37 -20.71 9.34 10.36
C ASP A 37 -19.74 10.46 9.98
N VAL A 38 -20.27 11.57 9.50
CA VAL A 38 -19.52 12.83 9.41
C VAL A 38 -19.45 13.40 10.83
N ALA A 39 -18.25 13.53 11.39
CA ALA A 39 -18.05 14.22 12.65
C ALA A 39 -18.66 15.64 12.55
N GLU A 40 -19.49 16.02 13.49
CA GLU A 40 -20.18 17.32 13.52
C GLU A 40 -19.22 18.51 13.51
N SER A 41 -17.95 18.31 13.83
CA SER A 41 -16.89 19.31 13.79
C SER A 41 -15.59 18.69 13.26
N LEU A 42 -15.19 19.10 12.06
CA LEU A 42 -13.91 18.72 11.48
C LEU A 42 -12.78 19.50 12.16
N ALA A 43 -11.93 18.80 12.92
CA ALA A 43 -10.76 19.41 13.56
C ALA A 43 -9.76 19.93 12.53
N PRO A 44 -9.03 21.04 12.81
CA PRO A 44 -8.03 21.58 11.89
C PRO A 44 -6.96 20.54 11.50
N ALA A 45 -6.56 20.55 10.23
CA ALA A 45 -5.62 19.56 9.67
C ALA A 45 -4.39 20.22 9.02
N THR A 46 -3.27 19.50 9.02
CA THR A 46 -2.06 19.86 8.28
C THR A 46 -1.74 18.77 7.26
N VAL A 47 -1.63 19.16 5.99
CA VAL A 47 -1.14 18.27 4.93
C VAL A 47 0.37 18.44 4.79
N VAL A 48 1.14 17.40 5.06
CA VAL A 48 2.61 17.38 4.91
C VAL A 48 2.95 16.71 3.59
N VAL A 49 3.61 17.45 2.71
CA VAL A 49 3.98 17.01 1.35
C VAL A 49 5.50 16.84 1.28
N TYR A 50 5.96 15.63 1.04
CA TYR A 50 7.38 15.36 0.76
C TYR A 50 7.69 15.61 -0.71
N ALA A 51 8.79 16.34 -0.98
CA ALA A 51 9.25 16.64 -2.34
C ALA A 51 10.78 16.52 -2.44
N HIS A 52 11.26 15.84 -3.50
CA HIS A 52 12.67 15.75 -3.85
C HIS A 52 12.85 15.68 -5.37
N ASN A 53 13.31 16.76 -5.99
CA ASN A 53 13.38 16.92 -7.44
C ASN A 53 12.03 16.66 -8.14
N ASP A 54 10.99 17.25 -7.61
CA ASP A 54 9.60 17.05 -8.01
C ASP A 54 8.93 18.31 -8.55
N GLY A 55 9.68 19.29 -9.07
CA GLY A 55 9.16 20.60 -9.51
C GLY A 55 8.00 20.48 -10.50
N ALA A 56 8.10 19.59 -11.48
CA ALA A 56 7.02 19.35 -12.44
C ALA A 56 5.75 18.75 -11.78
N CYS A 57 5.94 17.85 -10.79
CA CYS A 57 4.83 17.26 -10.03
C CYS A 57 4.18 18.30 -9.11
N LEU A 58 4.97 19.10 -8.40
CA LEU A 58 4.50 20.19 -7.55
C LEU A 58 3.66 21.20 -8.36
N LYS A 59 4.18 21.68 -9.47
CA LYS A 59 3.45 22.61 -10.36
C LYS A 59 2.09 22.05 -10.78
N ARG A 60 2.01 20.75 -11.02
CA ARG A 60 0.81 20.08 -11.51
C ARG A 60 -0.16 19.69 -10.41
N PHE A 61 0.30 19.17 -9.28
CA PHE A 61 -0.55 18.49 -8.30
C PHE A 61 -0.76 19.28 -7.00
N LEU A 62 0.15 20.17 -6.62
CA LEU A 62 0.01 21.00 -5.42
C LEU A 62 -1.28 21.84 -5.42
N PRO A 63 -1.76 22.42 -6.56
CA PRO A 63 -3.05 23.12 -6.60
C PRO A 63 -4.24 22.27 -6.15
N TYR A 64 -4.23 20.95 -6.40
CA TYR A 64 -5.30 20.05 -5.93
C TYR A 64 -5.29 19.90 -4.41
N LEU A 65 -4.13 19.93 -3.76
CA LEU A 65 -3.99 19.90 -2.30
C LEU A 65 -4.36 21.24 -1.66
N LEU A 66 -4.16 22.34 -2.38
CA LEU A 66 -4.45 23.70 -1.92
C LEU A 66 -5.92 24.11 -2.10
N ASN A 67 -6.70 23.36 -2.89
CA ASN A 67 -8.11 23.63 -3.15
C ASN A 67 -9.01 22.52 -2.64
N GLN A 68 -8.83 22.14 -1.35
CA GLN A 68 -9.68 21.14 -0.69
C GLN A 68 -10.89 21.80 -0.02
N ASN A 69 -12.04 21.13 -0.08
CA ASN A 69 -13.27 21.48 0.66
C ASN A 69 -13.11 21.11 2.13
N TYR A 70 -12.24 21.83 2.85
CA TYR A 70 -12.00 21.62 4.27
C TYR A 70 -11.93 22.96 4.98
N PRO A 71 -12.63 23.13 6.12
CA PRO A 71 -12.83 24.45 6.70
C PRO A 71 -11.54 25.11 7.20
N ASN A 72 -10.67 24.34 7.84
CA ASN A 72 -9.45 24.87 8.43
C ASN A 72 -8.29 23.89 8.23
N TYR A 73 -7.37 24.23 7.31
CA TYR A 73 -6.18 23.42 7.07
C TYR A 73 -5.02 24.26 6.53
N GLU A 74 -3.82 23.73 6.70
CA GLU A 74 -2.59 24.24 6.08
C GLU A 74 -1.90 23.13 5.29
N VAL A 75 -1.07 23.52 4.33
CA VAL A 75 -0.22 22.61 3.55
C VAL A 75 1.23 23.00 3.79
N ILE A 76 2.06 22.02 4.17
CA ILE A 76 3.50 22.21 4.39
C ILE A 76 4.25 21.34 3.39
N VAL A 77 4.94 21.97 2.44
CA VAL A 77 5.85 21.26 1.53
C VAL A 77 7.23 21.19 2.19
N VAL A 78 7.76 19.99 2.30
CA VAL A 78 9.12 19.75 2.78
C VAL A 78 10.03 19.47 1.59
N ASN A 79 10.85 20.47 1.24
CA ASN A 79 11.82 20.34 0.15
C ASN A 79 13.09 19.65 0.66
N ASP A 80 13.32 18.41 0.17
CA ASP A 80 14.51 17.62 0.51
C ASP A 80 15.68 17.96 -0.43
N SER A 81 16.26 19.15 -0.29
CA SER A 81 17.44 19.60 -1.04
C SER A 81 17.33 19.32 -2.55
N SER A 82 16.21 19.72 -3.15
CA SER A 82 16.01 19.60 -4.59
C SER A 82 16.99 20.49 -5.36
N VAL A 83 17.51 19.97 -6.46
CA VAL A 83 18.43 20.66 -7.38
C VAL A 83 17.76 21.07 -8.69
N ASP A 84 16.48 20.75 -8.85
CA ASP A 84 15.63 21.18 -9.94
C ASP A 84 14.88 22.49 -9.59
N ASN A 85 13.89 22.87 -10.39
CA ASN A 85 13.07 24.05 -10.17
C ASN A 85 12.02 23.91 -9.05
N SER A 86 12.10 22.89 -8.18
CA SER A 86 11.13 22.68 -7.09
C SER A 86 11.02 23.89 -6.15
N ALA A 87 12.16 24.49 -5.77
CA ALA A 87 12.18 25.64 -4.87
C ALA A 87 11.49 26.87 -5.46
N GLU A 88 11.70 27.13 -6.74
CA GLU A 88 11.07 28.23 -7.49
C GLU A 88 9.55 28.04 -7.56
N VAL A 89 9.09 26.84 -7.91
CA VAL A 89 7.67 26.48 -7.98
C VAL A 89 6.99 26.65 -6.62
N ILE A 90 7.63 26.21 -5.53
CA ILE A 90 7.07 26.36 -4.18
C ILE A 90 6.98 27.84 -3.82
N SER A 91 8.01 28.63 -4.09
CA SER A 91 8.03 30.08 -3.79
C SER A 91 6.95 30.83 -4.57
N GLU A 92 6.76 30.52 -5.84
CA GLU A 92 5.69 31.09 -6.68
C GLU A 92 4.30 30.77 -6.10
N MET A 93 4.10 29.53 -5.64
CA MET A 93 2.81 29.14 -5.05
C MET A 93 2.55 29.74 -3.68
N ILE A 94 3.57 29.92 -2.84
CA ILE A 94 3.43 30.59 -1.53
C ILE A 94 2.92 32.04 -1.72
N ALA A 95 3.34 32.73 -2.76
CA ALA A 95 2.87 34.07 -3.04
C ALA A 95 1.36 34.13 -3.39
N ASN A 96 0.76 33.01 -3.83
CA ASN A 96 -0.63 32.93 -4.27
C ASN A 96 -1.56 32.19 -3.27
N TYR A 97 -1.02 31.50 -2.25
CA TYR A 97 -1.81 30.68 -1.34
C TYR A 97 -1.35 30.85 0.12
N ASP A 98 -2.08 31.59 0.93
CA ASP A 98 -1.78 31.89 2.35
C ASP A 98 -1.66 30.64 3.23
N LYS A 99 -2.36 29.57 2.86
CA LYS A 99 -2.32 28.30 3.58
C LYS A 99 -1.11 27.42 3.25
N LEU A 100 -0.28 27.81 2.27
CA LEU A 100 0.92 27.08 1.89
C LEU A 100 2.14 27.60 2.65
N ARG A 101 2.88 26.66 3.23
CA ARG A 101 4.16 26.94 3.88
C ARG A 101 5.21 25.95 3.38
N GLN A 102 6.47 26.30 3.50
CA GLN A 102 7.57 25.40 3.22
C GLN A 102 8.48 25.22 4.43
N THR A 103 9.12 24.06 4.47
CA THR A 103 10.30 23.81 5.27
C THR A 103 11.30 23.03 4.45
N PHE A 104 12.53 22.94 4.89
CA PHE A 104 13.62 22.28 4.14
C PHE A 104 14.49 21.46 5.07
N ILE A 105 15.20 20.49 4.50
CA ILE A 105 16.22 19.73 5.21
C ILE A 105 17.54 20.48 5.07
N PRO A 106 18.26 20.73 6.19
CA PRO A 106 19.60 21.31 6.15
C PRO A 106 20.57 20.43 5.33
N GLU A 107 21.42 21.07 4.56
CA GLU A 107 22.52 20.38 3.88
C GLU A 107 23.42 19.67 4.90
N GLY A 108 23.98 18.53 4.50
CA GLY A 108 24.91 17.78 5.37
C GLY A 108 24.28 16.78 6.32
N SER A 109 22.96 16.63 6.36
CA SER A 109 22.29 15.55 7.10
C SER A 109 22.69 14.18 6.53
N ARG A 110 23.74 13.58 7.08
CA ARG A 110 24.28 12.27 6.70
C ARG A 110 23.92 11.25 7.78
N ASN A 111 23.93 9.98 7.45
CA ASN A 111 23.68 8.84 8.36
C ASN A 111 22.26 8.70 8.92
N VAL A 112 21.29 9.46 8.41
CA VAL A 112 19.86 9.30 8.74
C VAL A 112 19.01 9.25 7.48
N SER A 113 17.82 8.64 7.57
CA SER A 113 16.88 8.66 6.47
C SER A 113 16.37 10.08 6.24
N ARG A 114 16.79 10.69 5.12
CA ARG A 114 16.38 12.05 4.76
C ARG A 114 14.85 12.18 4.66
N ARG A 115 14.19 11.17 4.11
CA ARG A 115 12.73 11.15 3.99
C ARG A 115 12.03 11.16 5.37
N LYS A 116 12.50 10.37 6.34
CA LYS A 116 11.99 10.42 7.72
C LYS A 116 12.26 11.75 8.39
N LEU A 117 13.45 12.30 8.16
CA LEU A 117 13.80 13.64 8.66
C LEU A 117 12.88 14.70 8.04
N ALA A 118 12.61 14.65 6.75
CA ALA A 118 11.69 15.55 6.08
C ALA A 118 10.28 15.50 6.69
N ILE A 119 9.71 14.31 6.79
CA ILE A 119 8.37 14.13 7.37
C ILE A 119 8.34 14.64 8.82
N MET A 120 9.37 14.33 9.63
CA MET A 120 9.48 14.80 11.01
C MET A 120 9.53 16.33 11.09
N LEU A 121 10.27 16.99 10.21
CA LEU A 121 10.36 18.46 10.17
C LEU A 121 9.02 19.07 9.76
N GLY A 122 8.33 18.49 8.78
CA GLY A 122 6.96 18.88 8.40
C GLY A 122 5.98 18.78 9.56
N ILE A 123 6.01 17.68 10.33
CA ILE A 123 5.15 17.47 11.49
C ILE A 123 5.51 18.43 12.64
N LYS A 124 6.80 18.72 12.85
CA LYS A 124 7.23 19.72 13.86
C LYS A 124 6.74 21.12 13.49
N ALA A 125 6.75 21.49 12.21
CA ALA A 125 6.28 22.77 11.72
C ALA A 125 4.75 22.88 11.69
N ALA A 126 4.02 21.75 11.76
CA ALA A 126 2.56 21.70 11.75
C ALA A 126 1.95 22.34 12.99
N ARG A 127 0.88 23.11 12.78
CA ARG A 127 0.11 23.78 13.86
C ARG A 127 -1.05 22.94 14.35
N ASN A 128 -1.54 22.02 13.53
CA ASN A 128 -2.76 21.27 13.77
C ASN A 128 -2.49 19.87 14.32
N GLU A 129 -3.49 19.29 14.96
CA GLU A 129 -3.41 17.96 15.56
C GLU A 129 -3.54 16.83 14.51
N LEU A 130 -4.35 17.03 13.47
CA LEU A 130 -4.50 16.05 12.41
C LEU A 130 -3.43 16.25 11.34
N ILE A 131 -2.60 15.26 11.14
CA ILE A 131 -1.54 15.26 10.13
C ILE A 131 -1.93 14.30 9.01
N VAL A 132 -1.95 14.78 7.78
CA VAL A 132 -2.12 13.96 6.58
C VAL A 132 -0.83 14.03 5.76
N VAL A 133 -0.18 12.89 5.55
CA VAL A 133 1.08 12.81 4.80
C VAL A 133 0.78 12.36 3.37
N THR A 134 1.41 13.03 2.42
CA THR A 134 1.39 12.67 1.00
C THR A 134 2.71 13.04 0.32
N ASN A 135 2.86 12.72 -0.96
CA ASN A 135 4.06 13.02 -1.75
C ASN A 135 3.73 14.00 -2.89
N ALA A 136 4.74 14.72 -3.37
CA ALA A 136 4.60 15.68 -4.46
C ALA A 136 4.08 15.05 -5.77
N ASN A 137 4.36 13.76 -6.00
CA ASN A 137 3.88 13.00 -7.16
C ASN A 137 2.47 12.40 -6.96
N CYS A 138 1.81 12.70 -5.86
CA CYS A 138 0.48 12.21 -5.52
C CYS A 138 -0.59 13.27 -5.84
N CYS A 139 -1.67 12.82 -6.49
CA CYS A 139 -2.81 13.66 -6.84
C CYS A 139 -4.09 13.10 -6.21
N PRO A 140 -4.76 13.84 -5.32
CA PRO A 140 -6.08 13.45 -4.85
C PRO A 140 -7.09 13.50 -6.00
N PRO A 141 -8.16 12.70 -5.96
CA PRO A 141 -9.14 12.60 -7.05
C PRO A 141 -10.07 13.82 -7.14
N GLY A 142 -10.22 14.56 -6.05
CA GLY A 142 -11.13 15.71 -5.98
C GLY A 142 -10.93 16.56 -4.73
N PRO A 143 -11.78 17.59 -4.54
CA PRO A 143 -11.64 18.53 -3.45
C PRO A 143 -12.06 17.98 -2.07
N ASP A 144 -12.73 16.85 -2.02
CA ASP A 144 -13.25 16.28 -0.76
C ASP A 144 -12.31 15.25 -0.13
N TRP A 145 -11.13 15.01 -0.70
CA TRP A 145 -10.17 14.02 -0.24
C TRP A 145 -9.75 14.24 1.23
N LEU A 146 -9.43 15.48 1.59
CA LEU A 146 -8.98 15.80 2.95
C LEU A 146 -10.09 15.56 3.97
N MET A 147 -11.32 15.93 3.63
CA MET A 147 -12.50 15.68 4.46
C MET A 147 -12.72 14.18 4.66
N LEU A 148 -12.62 13.39 3.58
CA LEU A 148 -12.78 11.93 3.64
C LEU A 148 -11.73 11.25 4.52
N MET A 149 -10.48 11.73 4.51
CA MET A 149 -9.45 11.23 5.41
C MET A 149 -9.71 11.63 6.85
N CYS A 150 -10.02 12.92 7.09
CA CYS A 150 -10.11 13.47 8.44
C CYS A 150 -11.42 13.08 9.18
N ARG A 151 -12.52 12.81 8.49
CA ARG A 151 -13.78 12.36 9.12
C ARG A 151 -13.66 11.05 9.92
N ASN A 152 -12.63 10.27 9.66
CA ASN A 152 -12.38 9.00 10.34
C ASN A 152 -11.77 9.17 11.75
N PHE A 153 -11.34 10.40 12.12
CA PHE A 153 -10.78 10.66 13.44
C PHE A 153 -11.88 10.84 14.49
N THR A 154 -12.15 9.80 15.23
CA THR A 154 -12.94 9.81 16.47
C THR A 154 -12.00 10.02 17.68
N PRO A 155 -12.51 10.22 18.91
CA PRO A 155 -11.64 10.32 20.09
C PRO A 155 -10.64 9.17 20.25
N ASP A 156 -11.03 7.96 19.82
CA ASP A 156 -10.20 6.75 19.94
C ASP A 156 -9.33 6.48 18.70
N THR A 157 -9.46 7.27 17.62
CA THR A 157 -8.74 7.03 16.37
C THR A 157 -7.47 7.86 16.32
N ASP A 158 -6.32 7.20 16.24
CA ASP A 158 -5.00 7.81 16.08
C ASP A 158 -4.47 7.76 14.66
N VAL A 159 -4.84 6.72 13.89
CA VAL A 159 -4.29 6.45 12.56
C VAL A 159 -5.41 6.20 11.56
N VAL A 160 -5.30 6.84 10.39
CA VAL A 160 -6.18 6.58 9.24
C VAL A 160 -5.32 6.18 8.04
N ILE A 161 -5.53 4.96 7.57
CA ILE A 161 -4.80 4.38 6.44
C ILE A 161 -5.64 4.54 5.18
N GLY A 162 -5.18 5.35 4.25
CA GLY A 162 -5.73 5.46 2.92
C GLY A 162 -5.05 4.54 1.91
N TYR A 163 -5.51 4.59 0.67
CA TYR A 163 -4.92 3.85 -0.45
C TYR A 163 -4.49 4.78 -1.56
N SER A 164 -3.35 4.48 -2.17
CA SER A 164 -2.87 5.11 -3.40
C SER A 164 -2.81 4.10 -4.53
N ARG A 165 -3.34 4.48 -5.69
CA ARG A 165 -3.18 3.70 -6.91
C ARG A 165 -2.01 4.22 -7.73
N PRO A 166 -1.09 3.38 -8.18
CA PRO A 166 0.01 3.82 -9.02
C PRO A 166 -0.46 4.08 -10.45
N ARG A 167 0.04 5.16 -11.06
CA ARG A 167 -0.10 5.46 -12.48
C ARG A 167 1.27 5.73 -13.09
N TYR A 168 1.53 5.11 -14.23
CA TYR A 168 2.84 5.15 -14.87
C TYR A 168 2.80 5.84 -16.22
N LYS A 169 3.81 6.66 -16.50
CA LYS A 169 3.99 7.35 -17.77
C LYS A 169 4.52 6.39 -18.83
N LYS A 170 5.50 5.55 -18.45
CA LYS A 170 6.04 4.49 -19.30
C LYS A 170 5.86 3.14 -18.60
N ASP A 171 5.30 2.18 -19.29
CA ASP A 171 5.08 0.84 -18.76
C ASP A 171 5.50 -0.18 -19.82
N HIS A 172 6.49 -0.99 -19.52
CA HIS A 172 6.91 -2.08 -20.39
C HIS A 172 5.77 -3.10 -20.51
N LYS A 173 5.37 -3.41 -21.75
CA LYS A 173 4.31 -4.40 -22.04
C LYS A 173 4.61 -5.75 -21.39
N PHE A 174 5.87 -6.19 -21.45
CA PHE A 174 6.30 -7.43 -20.82
C PHE A 174 6.18 -7.34 -19.29
N GLY A 175 5.50 -8.32 -18.69
CA GLY A 175 5.29 -8.39 -17.23
C GLY A 175 4.31 -7.37 -16.66
N ARG A 176 3.71 -6.47 -17.46
CA ARG A 176 2.74 -5.47 -16.99
C ARG A 176 1.59 -6.10 -16.21
N ASN A 177 0.96 -7.12 -16.78
CA ASN A 177 -0.18 -7.77 -16.16
C ASN A 177 0.19 -8.41 -14.82
N TYR A 178 1.38 -9.00 -14.71
CA TYR A 178 1.88 -9.51 -13.45
C TYR A 178 2.07 -8.39 -12.41
N ARG A 179 2.67 -7.27 -12.78
CA ARG A 179 2.87 -6.12 -11.87
C ARG A 179 1.55 -5.55 -11.35
N VAL A 180 0.53 -5.44 -12.23
CA VAL A 180 -0.83 -5.03 -11.81
C VAL A 180 -1.42 -6.04 -10.84
N TYR A 181 -1.31 -7.34 -11.13
CA TYR A 181 -1.78 -8.39 -10.25
C TYR A 181 -1.10 -8.34 -8.89
N ASP A 182 0.22 -8.23 -8.87
CA ASP A 182 1.02 -8.21 -7.65
C ASP A 182 0.73 -6.98 -6.78
N ASN A 183 0.63 -5.79 -7.39
CA ASN A 183 0.26 -4.56 -6.70
C ASN A 183 -1.12 -4.64 -6.04
N VAL A 184 -2.14 -5.09 -6.77
CA VAL A 184 -3.49 -5.26 -6.21
C VAL A 184 -3.49 -6.29 -5.08
N THR A 185 -2.79 -7.40 -5.25
CA THR A 185 -2.73 -8.47 -4.24
C THR A 185 -2.00 -8.00 -2.98
N ASP A 186 -0.90 -7.25 -3.13
CA ASP A 186 -0.16 -6.66 -2.01
C ASP A 186 -1.00 -5.62 -1.27
N SER A 187 -1.71 -4.76 -2.01
CA SER A 187 -2.61 -3.76 -1.44
C SER A 187 -3.77 -4.40 -0.67
N VAL A 188 -4.42 -5.42 -1.24
CA VAL A 188 -5.45 -6.19 -0.53
C VAL A 188 -4.85 -6.87 0.71
N GLN A 189 -3.59 -7.25 0.68
CA GLN A 189 -2.92 -7.89 1.82
C GLN A 189 -2.84 -6.98 3.04
N TYR A 190 -2.31 -5.79 2.92
CA TYR A 190 -2.21 -4.91 4.09
C TYR A 190 -3.57 -4.31 4.45
N LEU A 191 -4.36 -3.80 3.49
CA LEU A 191 -5.66 -3.21 3.76
C LEU A 191 -6.61 -4.18 4.47
N SER A 192 -6.67 -5.44 4.02
CA SER A 192 -7.53 -6.44 4.68
C SER A 192 -7.05 -6.81 6.07
N SER A 193 -5.74 -6.78 6.32
CA SER A 193 -5.16 -7.02 7.64
C SER A 193 -5.52 -5.88 8.58
N ASP A 194 -5.37 -4.64 8.11
CA ASP A 194 -5.66 -3.44 8.90
C ASP A 194 -7.15 -3.37 9.26
N ILE A 195 -8.04 -3.64 8.30
CA ILE A 195 -9.50 -3.71 8.53
C ILE A 195 -9.89 -4.81 9.53
N ASN A 196 -9.18 -5.94 9.51
CA ASN A 196 -9.44 -7.05 10.42
C ASN A 196 -8.76 -6.91 11.81
N GLY A 197 -8.23 -5.72 12.14
CA GLY A 197 -7.65 -5.42 13.44
C GLY A 197 -6.19 -5.87 13.62
N TYR A 198 -5.47 -6.14 12.52
CA TYR A 198 -4.04 -6.45 12.53
C TYR A 198 -3.26 -5.45 11.67
N PRO A 199 -3.30 -4.15 11.98
CA PRO A 199 -2.60 -3.15 11.19
C PRO A 199 -1.08 -3.38 11.28
N PHE A 200 -0.43 -3.36 10.10
CA PHE A 200 1.01 -3.59 10.02
C PHE A 200 1.70 -2.76 8.96
N ARG A 201 0.95 -2.10 8.07
CA ARG A 201 1.50 -1.31 6.98
C ARG A 201 0.56 -0.18 6.58
N GLY A 202 1.13 0.95 6.19
CA GLY A 202 0.47 2.03 5.47
C GLY A 202 1.34 2.49 4.31
N THR A 203 0.96 3.56 3.65
CA THR A 203 1.77 4.23 2.63
C THR A 203 1.68 5.73 2.80
N ASN A 204 2.82 6.41 2.81
CA ASN A 204 2.90 7.88 2.92
C ASN A 204 2.33 8.62 1.69
N ASP A 205 1.87 7.91 0.68
CA ASP A 205 1.09 8.52 -0.39
C ASP A 205 -0.29 8.99 0.10
N ASN A 206 -0.84 8.32 1.14
CA ASN A 206 -2.19 8.57 1.65
C ASN A 206 -2.33 8.01 3.08
N LEU A 207 -1.71 8.69 4.05
CA LEU A 207 -1.67 8.28 5.44
C LEU A 207 -1.98 9.46 6.34
N ALA A 208 -2.81 9.27 7.36
CA ALA A 208 -3.07 10.30 8.34
C ALA A 208 -2.93 9.77 9.77
N TYR A 209 -2.52 10.62 10.70
CA TYR A 209 -2.39 10.30 12.11
C TYR A 209 -2.41 11.56 12.99
N ARG A 210 -2.63 11.35 14.29
CA ARG A 210 -2.55 12.44 15.27
C ARG A 210 -1.11 12.86 15.50
N ARG A 211 -0.88 14.17 15.55
CA ARG A 211 0.42 14.75 15.89
C ARG A 211 0.89 14.32 17.29
N SER A 212 -0.02 14.29 18.25
CA SER A 212 0.23 13.79 19.60
C SER A 212 0.73 12.34 19.61
N SER A 213 0.11 11.45 18.85
CA SER A 213 0.50 10.04 18.75
C SER A 213 1.87 9.88 18.07
N PHE A 214 2.22 10.74 17.11
CA PHE A 214 3.56 10.78 16.52
C PHE A 214 4.62 11.11 17.57
N PHE A 215 4.42 12.14 18.37
CA PHE A 215 5.38 12.53 19.40
C PHE A 215 5.41 11.59 20.58
N ALA A 216 4.29 11.01 20.99
CA ALA A 216 4.22 10.00 22.05
C ALA A 216 5.05 8.75 21.71
N ASN A 217 5.14 8.40 20.42
CA ASN A 217 6.03 7.33 19.93
C ASN A 217 7.48 7.79 19.71
N ASN A 218 7.86 9.03 20.05
CA ASN A 218 9.14 9.65 19.71
C ASN A 218 9.42 9.69 18.19
N GLY A 219 8.36 9.81 17.37
CA GLY A 219 8.46 9.86 15.93
C GLY A 219 9.12 8.62 15.34
N PHE A 220 10.11 8.81 14.50
CA PHE A 220 10.87 7.72 13.85
C PHE A 220 12.09 7.26 14.64
N HIS A 221 12.20 7.53 15.95
CA HIS A 221 13.42 7.27 16.74
C HIS A 221 13.95 5.83 16.51
N ARG A 222 13.10 4.82 16.57
CA ARG A 222 13.47 3.40 16.42
C ARG A 222 13.97 3.03 15.02
N SER A 223 13.57 3.79 14.01
CA SER A 223 13.83 3.47 12.60
C SER A 223 14.58 4.58 11.84
N LEU A 224 15.01 5.65 12.50
CA LEU A 224 15.61 6.83 11.86
C LEU A 224 16.87 6.51 11.04
N MET A 225 17.67 5.54 11.52
CA MET A 225 18.88 5.07 10.83
C MET A 225 18.60 4.11 9.68
N LEU A 226 17.37 3.62 9.55
CA LEU A 226 16.96 2.75 8.45
C LEU A 226 16.48 3.60 7.28
N HIS A 227 16.94 3.31 6.07
CA HIS A 227 16.58 4.07 4.87
C HIS A 227 15.09 3.97 4.52
N PHE A 228 14.48 2.80 4.75
CA PHE A 228 13.06 2.55 4.51
C PHE A 228 12.26 2.43 5.80
N GLY A 229 10.93 2.41 5.69
CA GLY A 229 10.01 2.23 6.82
C GLY A 229 9.55 3.54 7.44
N ASP A 230 9.50 4.59 6.64
CA ASP A 230 8.88 5.87 6.99
C ASP A 230 7.34 5.76 7.07
N ASP A 231 6.78 4.74 6.43
CA ASP A 231 5.37 4.45 6.38
C ASP A 231 5.03 3.16 7.15
N ASP A 232 5.47 2.01 6.65
CA ASP A 232 5.07 0.71 7.17
C ASP A 232 5.63 0.41 8.57
N LEU A 233 6.91 0.71 8.88
CA LEU A 233 7.45 0.50 10.22
C LEU A 233 6.77 1.43 11.22
N PHE A 234 6.59 2.69 10.87
CA PHE A 234 5.92 3.65 11.74
C PHE A 234 4.46 3.25 12.03
N VAL A 235 3.69 2.89 10.99
CA VAL A 235 2.33 2.39 11.18
C VAL A 235 2.32 1.15 12.07
N SER A 236 3.24 0.19 11.85
CA SER A 236 3.33 -1.02 12.68
C SER A 236 3.65 -0.72 14.17
N GLU A 237 4.32 0.40 14.46
CA GLU A 237 4.63 0.81 15.82
C GLU A 237 3.43 1.43 16.54
N ILE A 238 2.66 2.30 15.88
CA ILE A 238 1.58 3.08 16.50
C ILE A 238 0.18 2.54 16.30
N ALA A 239 -0.06 1.82 15.20
CA ALA A 239 -1.39 1.33 14.82
C ALA A 239 -1.80 0.08 15.60
N ARG A 240 -3.05 0.07 16.06
CA ARG A 240 -3.71 -1.02 16.79
C ARG A 240 -5.11 -1.22 16.23
N ALA A 241 -5.77 -2.32 16.62
CA ALA A 241 -7.12 -2.63 16.19
C ALA A 241 -8.16 -1.57 16.60
N ASP A 242 -7.98 -1.00 17.76
CA ASP A 242 -8.88 -0.04 18.41
C ASP A 242 -8.67 1.40 17.93
N ASN A 243 -7.43 1.78 17.59
CA ASN A 243 -7.09 3.16 17.23
C ASN A 243 -6.86 3.41 15.72
N THR A 244 -7.11 2.42 14.86
CA THR A 244 -6.82 2.52 13.42
C THR A 244 -8.09 2.35 12.59
N ARG A 245 -8.28 3.25 11.61
CA ARG A 245 -9.32 3.19 10.59
C ARG A 245 -8.72 3.12 9.20
N VAL A 246 -9.48 2.54 8.26
CA VAL A 246 -9.07 2.45 6.85
C VAL A 246 -10.09 3.20 5.99
N GLU A 247 -9.61 4.16 5.21
CA GLU A 247 -10.44 4.94 4.30
C GLU A 247 -10.27 4.47 2.85
N LEU A 248 -11.35 3.97 2.23
CA LEU A 248 -11.37 3.43 0.87
C LEU A 248 -12.53 3.95 0.02
N CYS A 249 -13.11 5.09 0.37
CA CYS A 249 -14.06 5.76 -0.51
C CYS A 249 -13.39 6.02 -1.88
N PRO A 250 -14.07 5.83 -3.01
CA PRO A 250 -13.49 6.11 -4.32
C PRO A 250 -12.85 7.50 -4.45
N ASP A 251 -13.41 8.49 -3.75
CA ASP A 251 -12.94 9.87 -3.81
C ASP A 251 -11.86 10.19 -2.76
N SER A 252 -11.43 9.20 -1.96
CA SER A 252 -10.24 9.26 -1.12
C SER A 252 -9.02 8.56 -1.74
N ILE A 253 -9.18 7.82 -2.83
CA ILE A 253 -8.08 7.06 -3.46
C ILE A 253 -7.16 7.99 -4.25
N VAL A 254 -6.00 8.27 -3.71
CA VAL A 254 -4.97 9.11 -4.34
C VAL A 254 -4.36 8.39 -5.54
N THR A 255 -3.94 9.16 -6.56
CA THR A 255 -3.17 8.63 -7.68
C THR A 255 -1.71 9.02 -7.55
N ALA A 256 -0.82 8.05 -7.35
CA ALA A 256 0.62 8.23 -7.31
C ALA A 256 1.20 8.09 -8.74
N PHE A 257 1.80 9.15 -9.26
CA PHE A 257 2.35 9.18 -10.61
C PHE A 257 3.82 8.80 -10.59
N HIS A 258 4.21 7.89 -11.46
CA HIS A 258 5.57 7.42 -11.61
C HIS A 258 6.00 7.40 -13.08
N ASP A 259 7.27 7.64 -13.37
CA ASP A 259 7.77 7.63 -14.73
C ASP A 259 7.90 6.21 -15.30
N ASN A 260 8.46 5.28 -14.53
CA ASN A 260 8.75 3.93 -14.99
C ASN A 260 8.25 2.86 -14.00
N TYR A 261 7.27 2.08 -14.43
CA TYR A 261 6.67 1.04 -13.56
C TYR A 261 7.62 -0.08 -13.19
N SER A 262 8.40 -0.54 -14.13
CA SER A 262 9.27 -1.71 -13.91
C SER A 262 10.31 -1.44 -12.81
N ALA A 263 10.91 -0.25 -12.82
CA ALA A 263 11.88 0.16 -11.82
C ALA A 263 11.22 0.32 -10.44
N VAL A 264 10.10 1.04 -10.38
CA VAL A 264 9.37 1.31 -9.13
C VAL A 264 8.85 0.01 -8.51
N HIS A 265 8.32 -0.93 -9.31
CA HIS A 265 7.85 -2.21 -8.78
C HIS A 265 8.97 -3.02 -8.15
N GLY A 266 10.13 -3.11 -8.80
CA GLY A 266 11.29 -3.82 -8.25
C GLY A 266 11.81 -3.19 -6.96
N GLU A 267 11.83 -1.86 -6.90
CA GLU A 267 12.19 -1.10 -5.71
C GLU A 267 11.22 -1.35 -4.56
N LEU A 268 9.90 -1.24 -4.80
CA LEU A 268 8.88 -1.52 -3.79
C LEU A 268 9.02 -2.93 -3.21
N LYS A 269 9.31 -3.94 -4.05
CA LYS A 269 9.56 -5.30 -3.57
C LYS A 269 10.75 -5.38 -2.63
N LEU A 270 11.85 -4.72 -2.95
CA LEU A 270 13.05 -4.69 -2.10
C LEU A 270 12.79 -3.92 -0.78
N ARG A 271 12.06 -2.79 -0.85
CA ARG A 271 11.65 -2.04 0.35
C ARG A 271 10.77 -2.91 1.25
N HIS A 272 9.76 -3.56 0.69
CA HIS A 272 8.86 -4.43 1.45
C HIS A 272 9.58 -5.65 2.04
N ASP A 273 10.55 -6.25 1.34
CA ASP A 273 11.36 -7.34 1.89
C ASP A 273 12.25 -6.85 3.06
N PHE A 274 12.84 -5.67 2.91
CA PHE A 274 13.67 -5.05 3.95
C PHE A 274 12.85 -4.80 5.23
N THR A 275 11.65 -4.24 5.12
CA THR A 275 10.81 -3.90 6.26
C THR A 275 10.07 -5.10 6.83
N ALA A 276 9.71 -6.10 6.00
CA ALA A 276 8.96 -7.29 6.42
C ALA A 276 9.58 -8.04 7.61
N LYS A 277 10.91 -8.05 7.73
CA LYS A 277 11.65 -8.68 8.83
C LYS A 277 11.40 -8.02 10.19
N ARG A 278 10.95 -6.76 10.18
CA ARG A 278 10.69 -5.90 11.35
C ARG A 278 9.21 -5.69 11.61
N LEU A 279 8.34 -6.08 10.68
CA LEU A 279 6.89 -5.97 10.79
C LEU A 279 6.28 -7.17 11.54
N ARG A 280 5.00 -7.07 11.90
CA ARG A 280 4.23 -8.17 12.48
C ARG A 280 4.20 -9.36 11.52
N ARG A 281 4.66 -10.51 11.97
CA ARG A 281 4.92 -11.69 11.11
C ARG A 281 3.67 -12.42 10.61
N TRP A 282 2.56 -12.34 11.35
CA TRP A 282 1.36 -13.13 11.05
C TRP A 282 0.80 -12.94 9.63
N PRO A 283 0.67 -11.72 9.08
CA PRO A 283 0.20 -11.52 7.70
C PRO A 283 1.08 -12.20 6.65
N PHE A 284 2.39 -12.29 6.89
CA PHE A 284 3.34 -12.94 5.98
C PHE A 284 3.29 -14.47 6.12
N ILE A 285 3.26 -15.01 7.35
CA ILE A 285 3.16 -16.44 7.63
C ILE A 285 1.87 -16.99 7.02
N SER A 286 0.72 -16.35 7.27
CA SER A 286 -0.57 -16.81 6.73
C SER A 286 -0.58 -16.82 5.20
N SER A 287 0.03 -15.82 4.56
CA SER A 287 0.14 -15.78 3.09
C SER A 287 1.05 -16.87 2.55
N SER A 288 2.16 -17.19 3.24
CA SER A 288 3.07 -18.25 2.84
C SER A 288 2.42 -19.63 3.00
N LEU A 289 1.69 -19.86 4.09
CA LEU A 289 0.94 -21.11 4.31
C LEU A 289 -0.12 -21.33 3.22
N ILE A 290 -0.87 -20.30 2.85
CA ILE A 290 -1.86 -20.41 1.76
C ILE A 290 -1.19 -20.69 0.42
N SER A 291 -0.04 -20.07 0.14
CA SER A 291 0.72 -20.40 -1.07
C SER A 291 1.17 -21.86 -1.08
N LEU A 292 1.62 -22.39 0.06
CA LEU A 292 1.96 -23.81 0.19
C LEU A 292 0.73 -24.71 -0.04
N CYS A 293 -0.43 -24.36 0.52
CA CYS A 293 -1.68 -25.07 0.26
C CYS A 293 -2.07 -25.05 -1.22
N GLN A 294 -1.83 -23.95 -1.93
CA GLN A 294 -2.08 -23.83 -3.37
C GLN A 294 -1.21 -24.79 -4.18
N TYR A 295 0.09 -24.87 -3.90
CA TYR A 295 0.99 -25.84 -4.55
C TYR A 295 0.65 -27.30 -4.17
N ALA A 296 0.35 -27.57 -2.92
CA ALA A 296 -0.05 -28.91 -2.46
C ALA A 296 -1.36 -29.35 -3.13
N ASN A 297 -2.30 -28.43 -3.33
CA ASN A 297 -3.55 -28.71 -4.04
C ASN A 297 -3.30 -29.16 -5.50
N VAL A 298 -2.50 -28.40 -6.24
CA VAL A 298 -2.15 -28.76 -7.62
C VAL A 298 -1.38 -30.08 -7.67
N ALA A 299 -0.44 -30.31 -6.77
CA ALA A 299 0.31 -31.56 -6.69
C ALA A 299 -0.60 -32.76 -6.39
N ALA A 300 -1.57 -32.62 -5.47
CA ALA A 300 -2.53 -33.67 -5.14
C ALA A 300 -3.43 -34.02 -6.34
N LEU A 301 -3.93 -32.98 -7.07
CA LEU A 301 -4.73 -33.18 -8.28
C LEU A 301 -3.92 -33.85 -9.40
N ALA A 302 -2.69 -33.41 -9.63
CA ALA A 302 -1.79 -34.01 -10.61
C ALA A 302 -1.48 -35.48 -10.29
N ALA A 303 -1.22 -35.80 -9.01
CA ALA A 303 -0.99 -37.18 -8.55
C ALA A 303 -2.24 -38.04 -8.72
N ALA A 304 -3.45 -37.53 -8.40
CA ALA A 304 -4.70 -38.26 -8.58
C ALA A 304 -4.94 -38.61 -10.05
N VAL A 305 -4.70 -37.65 -10.96
CA VAL A 305 -4.82 -37.85 -12.42
C VAL A 305 -3.77 -38.84 -12.92
N ALA A 306 -2.51 -38.74 -12.48
CA ALA A 306 -1.44 -39.63 -12.90
C ALA A 306 -1.68 -41.11 -12.47
N LEU A 307 -2.26 -41.31 -11.27
CA LEU A 307 -2.57 -42.64 -10.75
C LEU A 307 -3.82 -43.28 -11.37
N ALA A 308 -4.69 -42.49 -11.96
CA ALA A 308 -5.94 -42.94 -12.54
C ALA A 308 -6.21 -42.27 -13.89
N TRP A 309 -5.19 -42.12 -14.72
CA TRP A 309 -5.23 -41.36 -15.97
C TRP A 309 -6.29 -41.84 -17.00
N CYS A 310 -6.61 -43.14 -17.01
CA CYS A 310 -7.67 -43.70 -17.81
C CYS A 310 -9.09 -43.52 -17.23
N ASN A 311 -9.18 -43.02 -15.97
CA ASN A 311 -10.48 -42.87 -15.33
C ASN A 311 -11.03 -41.45 -15.57
N VAL A 312 -11.98 -41.36 -16.52
CA VAL A 312 -12.61 -40.08 -16.92
C VAL A 312 -13.26 -39.35 -15.73
N TRP A 313 -13.82 -40.08 -14.76
CA TRP A 313 -14.48 -39.50 -13.60
C TRP A 313 -13.46 -38.81 -12.66
N VAL A 314 -12.30 -39.43 -12.47
CA VAL A 314 -11.21 -38.83 -11.65
C VAL A 314 -10.66 -37.58 -12.33
N THR A 315 -10.38 -37.68 -13.63
CA THR A 315 -9.86 -36.54 -14.43
C THR A 315 -10.87 -35.39 -14.45
N GLY A 316 -12.15 -35.72 -14.67
CA GLY A 316 -13.24 -34.74 -14.66
C GLY A 316 -13.42 -34.06 -13.32
N ALA A 317 -13.39 -34.82 -12.21
CA ALA A 317 -13.47 -34.25 -10.85
C ALA A 317 -12.27 -33.33 -10.55
N ALA A 318 -11.06 -33.73 -10.90
CA ALA A 318 -9.86 -32.90 -10.73
C ALA A 318 -9.95 -31.59 -11.53
N ALA A 319 -10.39 -31.66 -12.77
CA ALA A 319 -10.61 -30.47 -13.61
C ALA A 319 -11.67 -29.52 -13.01
N VAL A 320 -12.79 -30.05 -12.54
CA VAL A 320 -13.87 -29.26 -11.90
C VAL A 320 -13.35 -28.56 -10.64
N LEU A 321 -12.61 -29.26 -9.77
CA LEU A 321 -12.02 -28.67 -8.56
C LEU A 321 -11.04 -27.52 -8.90
N LEU A 322 -10.15 -27.75 -9.85
CA LEU A 322 -9.17 -26.72 -10.25
C LEU A 322 -9.85 -25.50 -10.91
N LEU A 323 -10.78 -25.73 -11.82
CA LEU A 323 -11.49 -24.66 -12.50
C LEU A 323 -12.37 -23.86 -11.55
N SER A 324 -13.09 -24.51 -10.63
CA SER A 324 -13.92 -23.82 -9.63
C SER A 324 -13.06 -22.93 -8.72
N LEU A 325 -11.89 -23.41 -8.27
CA LEU A 325 -10.92 -22.61 -7.52
C LEU A 325 -10.47 -21.39 -8.33
N TRP A 326 -10.04 -21.60 -9.57
CA TRP A 326 -9.53 -20.50 -10.41
C TRP A 326 -10.61 -19.46 -10.73
N ILE A 327 -11.82 -19.88 -11.07
CA ILE A 327 -12.95 -18.98 -11.33
C ILE A 327 -13.23 -18.14 -10.08
N THR A 328 -13.29 -18.77 -8.90
CA THR A 328 -13.53 -18.08 -7.64
C THR A 328 -12.45 -17.03 -7.36
N LEU A 329 -11.17 -17.39 -7.49
CA LEU A 329 -10.06 -16.46 -7.25
C LEU A 329 -10.03 -15.31 -8.26
N VAL A 330 -10.33 -15.57 -9.54
CA VAL A 330 -10.45 -14.53 -10.57
C VAL A 330 -11.59 -13.56 -10.25
N CYS A 331 -12.76 -14.06 -9.86
CA CYS A 331 -13.90 -13.23 -9.49
C CYS A 331 -13.61 -12.35 -8.27
N LEU A 332 -12.98 -12.91 -7.23
CA LEU A 332 -12.58 -12.18 -6.05
C LEU A 332 -11.54 -11.09 -6.40
N PHE A 333 -10.51 -11.43 -7.16
CA PHE A 333 -9.50 -10.50 -7.62
C PHE A 333 -10.12 -9.34 -8.42
N ARG A 334 -10.92 -9.64 -9.43
CA ARG A 334 -11.58 -8.62 -10.28
C ARG A 334 -12.46 -7.67 -9.47
N GLY A 335 -13.20 -8.19 -8.49
CA GLY A 335 -14.03 -7.38 -7.61
C GLY A 335 -13.22 -6.33 -6.85
N ASN A 336 -12.08 -6.71 -6.29
CA ASN A 336 -11.22 -5.79 -5.56
C ASN A 336 -10.39 -4.86 -6.47
N ALA A 337 -9.91 -5.37 -7.60
CA ALA A 337 -9.21 -4.55 -8.60
C ALA A 337 -10.08 -3.38 -9.10
N ARG A 338 -11.38 -3.61 -9.31
CA ARG A 338 -12.34 -2.54 -9.66
C ARG A 338 -12.49 -1.52 -8.54
N ARG A 339 -12.60 -1.96 -7.29
CA ARG A 339 -12.74 -1.08 -6.12
C ARG A 339 -11.51 -0.23 -5.88
N LEU A 340 -10.33 -0.81 -6.03
CA LEU A 340 -9.05 -0.12 -5.94
C LEU A 340 -8.70 0.69 -7.21
N LYS A 341 -9.65 0.83 -8.15
CA LYS A 341 -9.45 1.56 -9.41
C LYS A 341 -8.20 1.10 -10.18
N ALA A 342 -7.82 -0.18 -10.04
CA ALA A 342 -6.66 -0.75 -10.72
C ALA A 342 -6.92 -0.94 -12.23
N PRO A 343 -5.88 -0.95 -13.07
CA PRO A 343 -6.03 -1.26 -14.50
C PRO A 343 -6.70 -2.60 -14.71
N LYS A 344 -7.52 -2.69 -15.79
CA LYS A 344 -8.21 -3.93 -16.13
C LYS A 344 -7.21 -5.03 -16.44
N LEU A 345 -7.33 -6.15 -15.74
CA LEU A 345 -6.58 -7.37 -15.98
C LEU A 345 -7.53 -8.46 -16.50
N HIS A 346 -7.32 -8.91 -17.74
CA HIS A 346 -8.23 -9.82 -18.41
C HIS A 346 -7.83 -11.28 -18.30
N VAL A 347 -6.52 -11.56 -18.34
CA VAL A 347 -5.96 -12.92 -18.43
C VAL A 347 -4.77 -13.03 -17.48
N GLY A 348 -4.49 -14.24 -17.00
CA GLY A 348 -3.26 -14.58 -16.28
C GLY A 348 -3.38 -14.68 -14.76
N VAL A 349 -4.49 -14.27 -14.16
CA VAL A 349 -4.65 -14.37 -12.68
C VAL A 349 -4.41 -15.79 -12.16
N PRO A 350 -4.96 -16.88 -12.75
CA PRO A 350 -4.68 -18.24 -12.30
C PRO A 350 -3.20 -18.60 -12.33
N PHE A 351 -2.47 -18.10 -13.32
CA PHE A 351 -1.03 -18.32 -13.46
C PHE A 351 -0.22 -17.47 -12.44
N TYR A 352 -0.61 -16.20 -12.26
CA TYR A 352 0.10 -15.27 -11.39
C TYR A 352 0.01 -15.65 -9.91
N ILE A 353 -1.03 -16.37 -9.50
CA ILE A 353 -1.16 -16.90 -8.13
C ILE A 353 0.04 -17.78 -7.78
N TYR A 354 0.47 -18.64 -8.68
CA TYR A 354 1.62 -19.53 -8.49
C TYR A 354 2.96 -18.82 -8.77
N LEU A 355 2.99 -17.86 -9.69
CA LEU A 355 4.20 -17.12 -9.99
C LEU A 355 4.63 -16.18 -8.85
N ARG A 356 3.67 -15.57 -8.13
CA ARG A 356 3.94 -14.55 -7.10
C ARG A 356 4.83 -15.05 -5.96
N PRO A 357 4.63 -16.21 -5.35
CA PRO A 357 5.52 -16.72 -4.31
C PRO A 357 6.97 -16.92 -4.80
N ILE A 358 7.16 -17.36 -6.05
CA ILE A 358 8.47 -17.55 -6.67
C ILE A 358 9.18 -16.20 -6.85
N VAL A 359 8.46 -15.19 -7.37
CA VAL A 359 8.99 -13.84 -7.53
C VAL A 359 9.32 -13.21 -6.18
N ASN A 360 8.46 -13.39 -5.16
CA ASN A 360 8.75 -12.91 -3.81
C ASN A 360 10.00 -13.56 -3.23
N ALA A 361 10.17 -14.88 -3.40
CA ALA A 361 11.38 -15.58 -2.97
C ALA A 361 12.64 -15.07 -3.69
N PHE A 362 12.54 -14.78 -5.00
CA PHE A 362 13.63 -14.18 -5.75
C PHE A 362 14.06 -12.82 -5.17
N TYR A 363 13.09 -11.93 -4.87
CA TYR A 363 13.39 -10.62 -4.27
C TYR A 363 13.91 -10.76 -2.83
N ALA A 364 13.43 -11.72 -2.05
CA ALA A 364 13.93 -12.00 -0.70
C ALA A 364 15.41 -12.46 -0.72
N ILE A 365 15.78 -13.34 -1.66
CA ILE A 365 17.18 -13.76 -1.85
C ILE A 365 18.05 -12.57 -2.31
N ARG A 366 17.54 -11.76 -3.24
CA ARG A 366 18.22 -10.55 -3.71
C ARG A 366 18.39 -9.52 -2.60
N GLY A 367 17.35 -9.27 -1.80
CA GLY A 367 17.38 -8.37 -0.65
C GLY A 367 18.35 -8.83 0.44
N TYR A 368 18.46 -10.15 0.69
CA TYR A 368 19.43 -10.70 1.63
C TYR A 368 20.88 -10.44 1.24
N ARG A 369 21.18 -10.45 -0.06
CA ARG A 369 22.52 -10.18 -0.60
C ARG A 369 22.88 -8.68 -0.63
N MET A 370 21.89 -7.80 -0.47
CA MET A 370 22.11 -6.36 -0.43
C MET A 370 22.39 -5.92 1.02
N ARG A 371 23.56 -5.30 1.22
CA ARG A 371 23.86 -4.70 2.54
C ARG A 371 22.96 -3.49 2.78
N GLU A 372 22.67 -3.17 4.05
CA GLU A 372 21.84 -2.01 4.43
C GLU A 372 22.37 -0.69 3.83
N SER A 373 23.70 -0.55 3.69
CA SER A 373 24.34 0.59 3.03
C SER A 373 24.05 0.73 1.54
N ASN A 374 23.52 -0.32 0.88
CA ASN A 374 23.19 -0.28 -0.55
C ASN A 374 21.79 0.33 -0.81
N PHE A 375 21.00 0.59 0.20
CA PHE A 375 19.70 1.24 0.11
C PHE A 375 19.78 2.77 0.23
N THR A 376 20.83 3.38 -0.32
CA THR A 376 20.95 4.84 -0.37
C THR A 376 20.13 5.42 -1.53
N TRP A 377 19.57 6.61 -1.33
CA TRP A 377 18.80 7.37 -2.34
C TRP A 377 19.49 7.52 -3.69
N GLN A 378 20.81 7.48 -3.74
CA GLN A 378 21.59 7.63 -4.97
C GLN A 378 21.46 6.48 -5.98
N ARG A 379 20.91 5.32 -5.57
CA ARG A 379 20.68 4.17 -6.46
C ARG A 379 19.24 4.03 -6.94
N LEU A 380 18.34 4.89 -6.45
CA LEU A 380 16.90 4.83 -6.72
C LEU A 380 16.46 5.87 -7.77
N LYS A 381 17.42 6.42 -8.53
CA LYS A 381 17.16 7.28 -9.70
C LYS A 381 17.17 6.50 -11.01
#